data_e094c2033b3efd632b9ce64cfee8666d
#
_entry.id   e094c2033b3efd632b9ce64cfee8666d
#
_cell.length_a   1.000
_cell.length_b   1.000
_cell.length_c   1.000
_cell.angle_alpha   90.00
_cell.angle_beta   90.00
_cell.angle_gamma   90.00
#
_symmetry.space_group_name_H-M   'P 1'
#
loop_
_entity.id
_entity.type
_entity.pdbx_description
1 polymer ?
#
loop_
_entity_poly.entity_id
_entity_poly.type
_entity_poly.pdbx_seq_one_letter_code
_entity_poly.pdbx_strand_id
1 'polypeptide(L)'
;MLNFKDRKPAAAGNRSFFPLKYFVIIVSAVLIFFGWYATRLVIAVVPEGNTGAFAFATYSGDRWNISFTHSVEKTEWDEFFRVNGAEDMTMTHTQFESLGWGYPYSPADGRFSRTADGKFNLEMNRPYKEVAIRISEQAMQHIQHGSEDYNLIPMFGPGRAIKIMAMYRYQYWLKYCF
;
A
#
# COMPACT_ATOMS: atom_id res chain seq x y z
N MET A 1 -54.92 -64.42 -10.17
CA MET A 1 -53.67 -64.45 -10.94
C MET A 1 -53.25 -62.99 -11.18
N LEU A 2 -52.38 -62.41 -10.30
CA LEU A 2 -51.90 -61.04 -10.42
C LEU A 2 -50.58 -61.06 -11.15
N ASN A 3 -50.54 -60.37 -12.28
CA ASN A 3 -49.40 -60.32 -13.21
C ASN A 3 -48.33 -59.31 -12.71
N PHE A 4 -47.22 -59.85 -12.23
CA PHE A 4 -46.08 -59.09 -11.71
C PHE A 4 -44.98 -58.94 -12.75
N LYS A 5 -45.23 -58.11 -13.78
CA LYS A 5 -44.22 -57.79 -14.78
C LYS A 5 -44.46 -56.36 -15.24
N ASP A 6 -43.60 -55.44 -14.80
CA ASP A 6 -43.08 -54.25 -15.47
C ASP A 6 -42.62 -53.19 -14.45
N ARG A 7 -41.62 -53.54 -13.66
CA ARG A 7 -40.80 -52.49 -13.04
C ARG A 7 -39.66 -52.19 -13.98
N LYS A 8 -39.77 -51.08 -14.71
CA LYS A 8 -38.62 -50.48 -15.40
C LYS A 8 -37.52 -50.13 -14.35
N PRO A 9 -36.26 -50.47 -14.58
CA PRO A 9 -35.19 -50.04 -13.71
C PRO A 9 -35.12 -48.51 -13.74
N ALA A 10 -35.03 -47.91 -12.56
CA ALA A 10 -34.81 -46.47 -12.41
C ALA A 10 -33.53 -46.09 -13.13
N ALA A 11 -33.62 -45.11 -14.02
CA ALA A 11 -32.47 -44.58 -14.73
C ALA A 11 -31.40 -44.15 -13.72
N ALA A 12 -30.24 -44.81 -13.76
CA ALA A 12 -29.08 -44.45 -13.00
C ALA A 12 -28.69 -43.01 -13.42
N GLY A 13 -28.88 -42.06 -12.52
CA GLY A 13 -28.54 -40.67 -12.73
C GLY A 13 -27.05 -40.58 -13.14
N ASN A 14 -26.82 -40.09 -14.33
CA ASN A 14 -25.51 -39.85 -14.90
C ASN A 14 -24.80 -38.77 -14.03
N ARG A 15 -24.11 -39.20 -12.95
CA ARG A 15 -23.23 -38.31 -12.21
C ARG A 15 -22.05 -38.02 -13.14
N SER A 16 -22.09 -36.90 -13.82
CA SER A 16 -20.98 -36.39 -14.58
C SER A 16 -19.83 -36.11 -13.60
N PHE A 17 -18.98 -37.08 -13.39
CA PHE A 17 -17.72 -36.88 -12.68
C PHE A 17 -16.89 -35.91 -13.51
N PHE A 18 -16.67 -34.72 -12.99
CA PHE A 18 -15.70 -33.78 -13.57
C PHE A 18 -14.37 -34.56 -13.70
N PRO A 19 -13.81 -34.76 -14.91
CA PRO A 19 -12.63 -35.59 -15.04
C PRO A 19 -11.49 -34.97 -14.25
N LEU A 20 -10.78 -35.78 -13.46
CA LEU A 20 -9.69 -35.40 -12.54
C LEU A 20 -8.67 -34.43 -13.17
N LYS A 21 -8.41 -34.58 -14.48
CA LYS A 21 -7.52 -33.69 -15.24
C LYS A 21 -7.95 -32.21 -15.19
N TYR A 22 -9.23 -31.90 -15.30
CA TYR A 22 -9.71 -30.52 -15.23
C TYR A 22 -9.64 -29.97 -13.80
N PHE A 23 -9.89 -30.82 -12.81
CA PHE A 23 -9.71 -30.45 -11.41
C PHE A 23 -8.26 -30.06 -11.11
N VAL A 24 -7.28 -30.88 -11.56
CA VAL A 24 -5.85 -30.58 -11.39
C VAL A 24 -5.46 -29.28 -12.11
N ILE A 25 -5.95 -29.06 -13.33
CA ILE A 25 -5.66 -27.81 -14.08
C ILE A 25 -6.21 -26.59 -13.32
N ILE A 26 -7.46 -26.65 -12.82
CA ILE A 26 -8.07 -25.55 -12.08
C ILE A 26 -7.29 -25.27 -10.79
N VAL A 27 -6.98 -26.30 -10.01
CA VAL A 27 -6.19 -26.15 -8.76
C VAL A 27 -4.83 -25.54 -9.04
N SER A 28 -4.12 -26.01 -10.08
CA SER A 28 -2.82 -25.45 -10.47
C SER A 28 -2.94 -23.98 -10.87
N ALA A 29 -3.94 -23.63 -11.67
CA ALA A 29 -4.18 -22.23 -12.07
C ALA A 29 -4.47 -21.33 -10.86
N VAL A 30 -5.26 -21.80 -9.91
CA VAL A 30 -5.56 -21.06 -8.66
C VAL A 30 -4.30 -20.86 -7.82
N LEU A 31 -3.47 -21.91 -7.67
CA LEU A 31 -2.21 -21.81 -6.92
C LEU A 31 -1.22 -20.84 -7.57
N ILE A 32 -1.10 -20.88 -8.90
CA ILE A 32 -0.24 -19.96 -9.66
C ILE A 32 -0.74 -18.52 -9.49
N PHE A 33 -2.06 -18.31 -9.66
CA PHE A 33 -2.67 -16.97 -9.48
C PHE A 33 -2.47 -16.46 -8.05
N PHE A 34 -2.70 -17.29 -7.04
CA PHE A 34 -2.51 -16.92 -5.64
C PHE A 34 -1.05 -16.59 -5.33
N GLY A 35 -0.10 -17.41 -5.80
CA GLY A 35 1.33 -17.16 -5.68
C GLY A 35 1.73 -15.81 -6.32
N TRP A 36 1.28 -15.58 -7.54
CA TRP A 36 1.50 -14.31 -8.24
C TRP A 36 0.90 -13.12 -7.48
N TYR A 37 -0.33 -13.24 -6.97
CA TYR A 37 -1.00 -12.19 -6.19
C TYR A 37 -0.31 -11.92 -4.85
N ALA A 38 0.16 -12.96 -4.17
CA ALA A 38 0.85 -12.86 -2.90
C ALA A 38 2.23 -12.16 -3.00
N THR A 39 2.88 -12.26 -4.15
CA THR A 39 4.19 -11.62 -4.41
C THR A 39 4.08 -10.18 -4.93
N ARG A 40 2.88 -9.61 -5.04
CA ARG A 40 2.69 -8.20 -5.39
C ARG A 40 3.11 -7.30 -4.24
N LEU A 41 3.67 -6.13 -4.58
CA LEU A 41 4.04 -5.12 -3.62
C LEU A 41 2.80 -4.41 -3.06
N VAL A 42 2.90 -4.02 -1.81
CA VAL A 42 1.97 -3.14 -1.12
C VAL A 42 2.75 -2.09 -0.33
N ILE A 43 2.17 -0.91 -0.16
CA ILE A 43 2.59 0.02 0.89
C ILE A 43 1.78 -0.31 2.12
N ALA A 44 2.45 -0.75 3.17
CA ALA A 44 1.86 -1.02 4.47
C ALA A 44 2.01 0.20 5.39
N VAL A 45 0.92 0.62 6.00
CA VAL A 45 0.85 1.67 7.02
C VAL A 45 0.54 1.00 8.35
N VAL A 46 1.53 0.96 9.22
CA VAL A 46 1.53 0.14 10.43
C VAL A 46 1.66 1.03 11.66
N PRO A 47 0.61 1.16 12.47
CA PRO A 47 0.68 1.89 13.72
C PRO A 47 1.43 1.12 14.80
N GLU A 48 1.96 1.85 15.78
CA GLU A 48 2.51 1.24 16.99
C GLU A 48 1.47 0.31 17.65
N GLY A 49 1.90 -0.92 17.96
CA GLY A 49 1.02 -1.98 18.46
C GLY A 49 0.28 -2.77 17.37
N ASN A 50 0.52 -2.50 16.10
CA ASN A 50 0.00 -3.19 14.89
C ASN A 50 -1.54 -3.17 14.71
N THR A 51 -2.30 -2.65 15.66
CA THR A 51 -3.77 -2.65 15.58
C THR A 51 -4.26 -1.58 14.61
N GLY A 52 -5.01 -1.99 13.58
CA GLY A 52 -5.53 -1.10 12.55
C GLY A 52 -4.56 -0.86 11.39
N ALA A 53 -3.52 -1.69 11.25
CA ALA A 53 -2.65 -1.64 10.08
C ALA A 53 -3.47 -1.81 8.79
N PHE A 54 -3.16 -1.03 7.76
CA PHE A 54 -3.75 -1.20 6.43
C PHE A 54 -2.66 -1.18 5.36
N ALA A 55 -3.02 -1.62 4.17
CA ALA A 55 -2.11 -1.60 3.03
C ALA A 55 -2.86 -1.33 1.73
N PHE A 56 -2.23 -0.59 0.84
CA PHE A 56 -2.71 -0.39 -0.54
C PHE A 56 -1.74 -0.98 -1.55
N ALA A 57 -2.27 -1.39 -2.71
CA ALA A 57 -1.48 -2.02 -3.76
C ALA A 57 -0.50 -1.02 -4.38
N THR A 58 0.71 -1.48 -4.70
CA THR A 58 1.73 -0.69 -5.38
C THR A 58 2.57 -1.56 -6.31
N TYR A 59 3.49 -0.95 -7.05
CA TYR A 59 4.43 -1.63 -7.94
C TYR A 59 5.77 -0.90 -7.98
N SER A 60 6.80 -1.53 -8.51
CA SER A 60 8.10 -0.89 -8.68
C SER A 60 8.02 0.27 -9.69
N GLY A 61 8.48 1.46 -9.30
CA GLY A 61 8.36 2.71 -10.05
C GLY A 61 7.15 3.55 -9.66
N ASP A 62 6.22 3.02 -8.88
CA ASP A 62 5.05 3.74 -8.40
C ASP A 62 5.40 4.88 -7.44
N ARG A 63 4.53 5.87 -7.33
CA ARG A 63 4.76 7.10 -6.54
C ARG A 63 3.62 7.35 -5.57
N TRP A 64 3.98 7.82 -4.41
CA TRP A 64 3.08 8.26 -3.36
C TRP A 64 3.71 9.43 -2.60
N ASN A 65 2.94 10.20 -1.87
CA ASN A 65 3.47 11.29 -1.05
C ASN A 65 2.81 11.33 0.33
N ILE A 66 3.51 11.99 1.25
CA ILE A 66 2.97 12.42 2.53
C ILE A 66 2.82 13.93 2.46
N SER A 67 1.60 14.41 2.71
CA SER A 67 1.29 15.83 2.90
C SER A 67 1.08 16.12 4.38
N PHE A 68 1.61 17.23 4.84
CA PHE A 68 1.36 17.69 6.20
C PHE A 68 1.52 19.21 6.33
N THR A 69 0.89 19.80 7.37
CA THR A 69 1.08 21.19 7.72
C THR A 69 2.32 21.36 8.59
N HIS A 70 3.26 22.18 8.18
CA HIS A 70 4.45 22.49 8.96
C HIS A 70 4.08 23.20 10.28
N SER A 71 4.61 22.72 11.40
CA SER A 71 4.16 23.12 12.74
C SER A 71 4.37 24.61 13.08
N VAL A 72 5.43 25.21 12.54
CA VAL A 72 5.81 26.62 12.78
C VAL A 72 5.19 27.55 11.75
N GLU A 73 5.46 27.30 10.47
CA GLU A 73 5.04 28.18 9.36
C GLU A 73 3.56 28.06 9.01
N LYS A 74 2.89 26.98 9.45
CA LYS A 74 1.49 26.69 9.13
C LYS A 74 1.20 26.58 7.63
N THR A 75 2.21 26.23 6.86
CA THR A 75 2.15 26.02 5.41
C THR A 75 2.21 24.54 5.06
N GLU A 76 1.77 24.21 3.88
CA GLU A 76 1.78 22.83 3.37
C GLU A 76 3.21 22.39 3.06
N TRP A 77 3.48 21.12 3.38
CA TRP A 77 4.71 20.42 3.08
C TRP A 77 4.39 19.04 2.52
N ASP A 78 4.97 18.73 1.36
CA ASP A 78 4.82 17.46 0.67
C ASP A 78 6.15 16.74 0.54
N GLU A 79 6.20 15.47 0.88
CA GLU A 79 7.34 14.57 0.67
C GLU A 79 6.97 13.47 -0.30
N PHE A 80 7.69 13.37 -1.42
CA PHE A 80 7.38 12.46 -2.52
C PHE A 80 8.31 11.28 -2.57
N PHE A 81 7.74 10.09 -2.62
CA PHE A 81 8.44 8.83 -2.62
C PHE A 81 8.19 8.03 -3.90
N ARG A 82 9.20 7.28 -4.31
CA ARG A 82 9.10 6.27 -5.36
C ARG A 82 9.39 4.90 -4.75
N VAL A 83 8.57 3.91 -5.05
CA VAL A 83 8.77 2.51 -4.66
C VAL A 83 9.77 1.88 -5.62
N ASN A 84 10.86 1.29 -5.13
CA ASN A 84 11.79 0.52 -5.95
C ASN A 84 11.54 -0.98 -5.79
N GLY A 85 11.19 -1.42 -4.56
CA GLY A 85 10.95 -2.81 -4.21
C GLY A 85 10.50 -2.97 -2.77
N ALA A 86 10.51 -4.19 -2.25
CA ALA A 86 10.24 -4.43 -0.83
C ALA A 86 11.39 -3.86 0.03
N GLU A 87 11.04 -3.11 1.07
CA GLU A 87 11.96 -2.39 1.96
C GLU A 87 12.91 -1.44 1.20
N ASP A 88 12.47 -0.98 0.03
CA ASP A 88 13.26 -0.09 -0.82
C ASP A 88 12.36 0.98 -1.46
N MET A 89 12.46 2.19 -0.93
CA MET A 89 11.81 3.40 -1.41
C MET A 89 12.84 4.51 -1.53
N THR A 90 12.59 5.47 -2.39
CA THR A 90 13.44 6.66 -2.54
C THR A 90 12.59 7.91 -2.38
N MET A 91 12.93 8.79 -1.44
CA MET A 91 12.42 10.16 -1.45
C MET A 91 13.05 10.90 -2.62
N THR A 92 12.21 11.31 -3.57
CA THR A 92 12.66 11.91 -4.83
C THR A 92 12.72 13.43 -4.77
N HIS A 93 11.82 14.04 -4.05
CA HIS A 93 11.78 15.48 -3.80
C HIS A 93 10.85 15.82 -2.65
N THR A 94 10.97 17.05 -2.16
CA THR A 94 10.01 17.66 -1.25
C THR A 94 9.58 19.02 -1.78
N GLN A 95 8.32 19.41 -1.53
CA GLN A 95 7.76 20.69 -1.91
C GLN A 95 7.22 21.42 -0.68
N PHE A 96 7.41 22.73 -0.62
CA PHE A 96 6.99 23.57 0.48
C PHE A 96 6.82 25.03 0.03
N GLU A 97 6.01 25.81 0.77
CA GLU A 97 5.60 27.15 0.35
C GLU A 97 6.58 28.25 0.77
N SER A 98 7.30 28.07 1.88
CA SER A 98 8.20 29.11 2.42
C SER A 98 9.55 28.56 2.87
N LEU A 99 10.57 29.44 2.93
CA LEU A 99 11.88 29.15 3.50
C LEU A 99 11.94 29.67 4.93
N GLY A 100 11.36 28.93 5.86
CA GLY A 100 11.36 29.24 7.28
C GLY A 100 12.34 28.42 8.10
N TRP A 101 12.14 28.39 9.41
CA TRP A 101 12.98 27.62 10.34
C TRP A 101 12.84 26.10 10.10
N GLY A 102 14.01 25.42 9.97
CA GLY A 102 14.06 23.96 9.81
C GLY A 102 13.99 23.46 8.38
N TYR A 103 13.91 24.36 7.39
CA TYR A 103 13.91 24.00 5.97
C TYR A 103 15.31 23.67 5.46
N PRO A 104 15.45 22.68 4.59
CA PRO A 104 16.71 22.40 3.92
C PRO A 104 16.96 23.46 2.83
N TYR A 105 18.05 24.20 2.92
CA TYR A 105 18.48 25.16 1.89
C TYR A 105 19.95 25.05 1.53
N SER A 106 20.58 23.98 1.92
CA SER A 106 21.94 23.70 1.51
C SER A 106 21.97 22.98 0.17
N PRO A 107 22.89 23.35 -0.75
CA PRO A 107 23.13 22.55 -1.97
C PRO A 107 23.51 21.09 -1.67
N ALA A 108 23.99 20.80 -0.46
CA ALA A 108 24.25 19.42 -0.01
C ALA A 108 22.97 18.59 0.20
N ASP A 109 21.81 19.24 0.40
CA ASP A 109 20.52 18.57 0.59
C ASP A 109 19.89 18.11 -0.72
N GLY A 110 20.22 18.76 -1.86
CA GLY A 110 19.69 18.46 -3.17
C GLY A 110 19.68 19.64 -4.12
N ARG A 111 18.95 19.52 -5.24
CA ARG A 111 18.81 20.58 -6.24
C ARG A 111 17.53 21.39 -5.99
N PHE A 112 17.71 22.66 -5.68
CA PHE A 112 16.63 23.63 -5.51
C PHE A 112 16.06 24.13 -6.84
N SER A 113 14.73 24.21 -6.90
CA SER A 113 13.97 24.86 -7.97
C SER A 113 12.69 25.48 -7.44
N ARG A 114 11.93 26.17 -8.29
CA ARG A 114 10.55 26.59 -7.99
C ARG A 114 9.60 25.92 -8.97
N THR A 115 8.46 25.51 -8.45
CA THR A 115 7.34 24.99 -9.25
C THR A 115 6.60 26.16 -9.96
N ALA A 116 5.75 25.85 -10.93
CA ALA A 116 4.99 26.86 -11.67
C ALA A 116 3.99 27.62 -10.78
N ASP A 117 3.50 27.02 -9.71
CA ASP A 117 2.64 27.60 -8.68
C ASP A 117 3.40 28.34 -7.57
N GLY A 118 4.75 28.41 -7.69
CA GLY A 118 5.60 29.22 -6.83
C GLY A 118 6.12 28.51 -5.58
N LYS A 119 5.76 27.25 -5.33
CA LYS A 119 6.32 26.44 -4.23
C LYS A 119 7.82 26.19 -4.47
N PHE A 120 8.56 26.04 -3.39
CA PHE A 120 9.93 25.54 -3.44
C PHE A 120 9.91 24.03 -3.67
N ASN A 121 10.81 23.56 -4.52
CA ASN A 121 11.01 22.15 -4.82
C ASN A 121 12.47 21.79 -4.61
N LEU A 122 12.74 20.84 -3.73
CA LEU A 122 14.06 20.30 -3.46
C LEU A 122 14.14 18.87 -3.96
N GLU A 123 14.78 18.67 -5.10
CA GLU A 123 15.04 17.34 -5.65
C GLU A 123 16.16 16.64 -4.87
N MET A 124 15.94 15.39 -4.53
CA MET A 124 16.90 14.56 -3.80
C MET A 124 16.79 13.10 -4.22
N ASN A 125 17.69 12.27 -3.72
CA ASN A 125 17.66 10.83 -3.97
C ASN A 125 18.05 10.11 -2.66
N ARG A 126 17.14 10.16 -1.67
CA ARG A 126 17.40 9.58 -0.35
C ARG A 126 16.72 8.22 -0.24
N PRO A 127 17.47 7.14 0.05
CA PRO A 127 16.89 5.81 0.24
C PRO A 127 16.20 5.68 1.59
N TYR A 128 15.07 4.99 1.62
CA TYR A 128 14.29 4.67 2.81
C TYR A 128 13.86 3.21 2.78
N LYS A 129 14.08 2.49 3.88
CA LYS A 129 13.44 1.18 4.11
C LYS A 129 12.04 1.34 4.67
N GLU A 130 11.88 2.32 5.55
CA GLU A 130 10.61 2.70 6.17
C GLU A 130 10.59 4.21 6.41
N VAL A 131 9.41 4.80 6.40
CA VAL A 131 9.16 6.18 6.83
C VAL A 131 8.42 6.12 8.15
N ALA A 132 9.03 6.65 9.20
CA ALA A 132 8.45 6.67 10.54
C ALA A 132 7.98 8.09 10.86
N ILE A 133 6.71 8.25 11.19
CA ILE A 133 6.12 9.54 11.58
C ILE A 133 5.27 9.38 12.84
N ARG A 134 5.07 10.48 13.56
CA ARG A 134 4.11 10.57 14.66
C ARG A 134 2.95 11.46 14.25
N ILE A 135 1.73 10.94 14.36
CA ILE A 135 0.53 11.65 13.97
C ILE A 135 0.28 12.82 14.92
N SER A 136 0.00 13.99 14.35
CA SER A 136 -0.26 15.23 15.09
C SER A 136 -1.50 15.93 14.54
N GLU A 137 -2.41 16.35 15.41
CA GLU A 137 -3.57 17.16 15.02
C GLU A 137 -3.16 18.44 14.29
N GLN A 138 -2.04 19.05 14.70
CA GLN A 138 -1.56 20.30 14.09
C GLN A 138 -0.97 20.07 12.70
N ALA A 139 -0.40 18.90 12.45
CA ALA A 139 0.23 18.57 11.18
C ALA A 139 -0.74 18.02 10.14
N MET A 140 -1.93 17.55 10.54
CA MET A 140 -2.97 17.04 9.63
C MET A 140 -2.40 16.12 8.51
N GLN A 141 -1.63 15.09 8.91
CA GLN A 141 -0.92 14.25 7.95
C GLN A 141 -1.86 13.41 7.08
N HIS A 142 -1.56 13.39 5.79
CA HIS A 142 -2.24 12.61 4.77
C HIS A 142 -1.25 11.79 3.97
N ILE A 143 -1.65 10.62 3.51
CA ILE A 143 -0.94 9.85 2.48
C ILE A 143 -1.76 9.92 1.21
N GLN A 144 -1.13 10.33 0.11
CA GLN A 144 -1.76 10.37 -1.20
C GLN A 144 -1.12 9.34 -2.13
N HIS A 145 -1.97 8.56 -2.81
CA HIS A 145 -1.56 7.56 -3.79
C HIS A 145 -2.56 7.50 -4.94
N GLY A 146 -2.14 7.93 -6.12
CA GLY A 146 -3.05 8.09 -7.26
C GLY A 146 -4.17 9.08 -6.97
N SER A 147 -5.42 8.63 -7.00
CA SER A 147 -6.61 9.41 -6.65
C SER A 147 -7.05 9.25 -5.20
N GLU A 148 -6.40 8.36 -4.45
CA GLU A 148 -6.75 8.07 -3.06
C GLU A 148 -6.01 9.01 -2.10
N ASP A 149 -6.74 9.49 -1.09
CA ASP A 149 -6.24 10.34 0.00
C ASP A 149 -6.60 9.73 1.36
N TYR A 150 -5.59 9.35 2.13
CA TYR A 150 -5.73 8.70 3.43
C TYR A 150 -5.41 9.69 4.55
N ASN A 151 -6.43 10.25 5.17
CA ASN A 151 -6.28 11.11 6.36
C ASN A 151 -5.90 10.23 7.57
N LEU A 152 -4.72 10.46 8.13
CA LEU A 152 -4.16 9.60 9.17
C LEU A 152 -4.75 9.87 10.57
N ILE A 153 -5.29 11.07 10.81
CA ILE A 153 -5.87 11.43 12.12
C ILE A 153 -7.11 10.58 12.45
N PRO A 154 -8.17 10.53 11.61
CA PRO A 154 -9.33 9.71 11.91
C PRO A 154 -9.03 8.21 11.89
N MET A 155 -7.98 7.77 11.18
CA MET A 155 -7.62 6.36 11.06
C MET A 155 -6.89 5.85 12.31
N PHE A 156 -6.00 6.65 12.90
CA PHE A 156 -5.09 6.16 13.93
C PHE A 156 -5.14 6.96 15.23
N GLY A 157 -5.66 8.18 15.18
CA GLY A 157 -5.65 9.12 16.30
C GLY A 157 -4.32 9.86 16.47
N PRO A 158 -4.35 11.04 17.12
CA PRO A 158 -3.16 11.84 17.37
C PRO A 158 -2.22 11.18 18.38
N GLY A 159 -0.93 11.51 18.29
CA GLY A 159 0.13 11.02 19.17
C GLY A 159 0.66 9.63 18.82
N ARG A 160 -0.03 8.87 17.98
CA ARG A 160 0.40 7.52 17.57
C ARG A 160 1.55 7.57 16.59
N ALA A 161 2.57 6.75 16.83
CA ALA A 161 3.64 6.54 15.85
C ALA A 161 3.16 5.54 14.79
N ILE A 162 3.48 5.80 13.53
CA ILE A 162 3.24 4.88 12.42
C ILE A 162 4.51 4.69 11.61
N LYS A 163 4.61 3.53 10.97
CA LYS A 163 5.62 3.18 9.99
C LYS A 163 4.97 2.91 8.65
N ILE A 164 5.55 3.46 7.60
CA ILE A 164 5.11 3.28 6.22
C ILE A 164 6.23 2.60 5.47
N MET A 165 5.95 1.45 4.85
CA MET A 165 6.99 0.67 4.18
C MET A 165 6.43 -0.11 3.00
N ALA A 166 7.25 -0.29 1.97
CA ALA A 166 6.95 -1.19 0.87
C ALA A 166 7.29 -2.62 1.26
N MET A 167 6.40 -3.57 1.01
CA MET A 167 6.64 -5.00 1.27
C MET A 167 5.85 -5.88 0.31
N TYR A 168 6.17 -7.16 0.27
CA TYR A 168 5.32 -8.12 -0.43
C TYR A 168 4.01 -8.36 0.32
N ARG A 169 2.92 -8.55 -0.41
CA ARG A 169 1.59 -8.76 0.18
C ARG A 169 1.53 -9.94 1.14
N TYR A 170 2.21 -11.05 0.86
CA TYR A 170 2.28 -12.20 1.77
C TYR A 170 2.95 -11.85 3.10
N GLN A 171 3.97 -10.98 3.11
CA GLN A 171 4.63 -10.51 4.33
C GLN A 171 3.67 -9.66 5.17
N TYR A 172 2.89 -8.78 4.52
CA TYR A 172 1.87 -8.00 5.18
C TYR A 172 0.82 -8.89 5.86
N TRP A 173 0.30 -9.90 5.14
CA TRP A 173 -0.66 -10.83 5.71
C TRP A 173 -0.11 -11.58 6.92
N LEU A 174 1.09 -12.15 6.81
CA LEU A 174 1.71 -12.93 7.89
C LEU A 174 2.02 -12.09 9.13
N LYS A 175 2.34 -10.81 8.96
CA LYS A 175 2.75 -9.95 10.08
C LYS A 175 1.60 -9.19 10.74
N TYR A 176 0.53 -8.86 9.99
CA TYR A 176 -0.46 -7.88 10.43
C TYR A 176 -1.91 -8.32 10.26
N CYS A 177 -2.19 -9.46 9.62
CA CYS A 177 -3.56 -9.96 9.43
C CYS A 177 -3.83 -11.26 10.22
N PHE A 178 -2.82 -11.93 10.71
CA PHE A 178 -2.90 -13.15 11.51
C PHE A 178 -2.09 -13.01 12.81
#